data_de27f16975fa08edea80d41082c0350e
#
_entry.id   de27f16975fa08edea80d41082c0350e
#
_cell.length_a   1.000
_cell.length_b   1.000
_cell.length_c   1.000
_cell.angle_alpha   90.00
_cell.angle_beta   90.00
_cell.angle_gamma   90.00
#
_symmetry.space_group_name_H-M   'P 1'
#
loop_
_entity.id
_entity.type
_entity.pdbx_description
1 polymer ?
#
loop_
_entity_poly.entity_id
_entity_poly.type
_entity_poly.pdbx_seq_one_letter_code
_entity_poly.pdbx_strand_id
1 'polypeptide(L)'
;ADTVLAATGRDKARRLTKPLLMPTLLAGKPRPAQRALALGGAGDVALLGSGDLAFTAGLGAFLAGHVAWVAALRPRSRGALSPAKALPYVAAWAGLNAYLWSRTGKDRVPVLVYSTALMGTALTALDTGDPAVAAGGALFVASDTLLALHRFADVELPLHEGIVMATYTCAQALLASPSPR
;
A
#
# COMPACT_ATOMS: atom_id res chain seq x y z
N ALA A 1 -13.53 1.62 -12.46
CA ALA A 1 -13.45 2.87 -13.24
C ALA A 1 -12.05 3.47 -13.18
N ASP A 2 -11.52 3.80 -11.99
CA ASP A 2 -10.20 4.48 -11.86
C ASP A 2 -9.03 3.67 -12.45
N THR A 3 -9.00 2.37 -12.22
CA THR A 3 -7.99 1.45 -12.78
C THR A 3 -7.96 1.49 -14.32
N VAL A 4 -9.13 1.55 -14.96
CA VAL A 4 -9.23 1.64 -16.43
C VAL A 4 -8.76 3.01 -16.92
N LEU A 5 -9.08 4.08 -16.20
CA LEU A 5 -8.63 5.43 -16.51
C LEU A 5 -7.11 5.56 -16.35
N ALA A 6 -6.53 4.93 -15.33
CA ALA A 6 -5.09 4.84 -15.14
C ALA A 6 -4.41 4.12 -16.32
N ALA A 7 -4.95 2.97 -16.72
CA ALA A 7 -4.43 2.20 -17.84
C ALA A 7 -4.57 2.90 -19.21
N THR A 8 -5.48 3.87 -19.35
CA THR A 8 -5.74 4.61 -20.60
C THR A 8 -5.16 6.03 -20.62
N GLY A 9 -4.40 6.43 -19.59
CA GLY A 9 -3.75 7.75 -19.50
C GLY A 9 -4.72 8.93 -19.41
N ARG A 10 -5.95 8.71 -18.90
CA ARG A 10 -6.97 9.76 -18.77
C ARG A 10 -6.87 10.50 -17.43
N ASP A 11 -5.78 11.22 -17.21
CA ASP A 11 -5.43 11.87 -15.92
C ASP A 11 -6.48 12.86 -15.41
N LYS A 12 -7.12 13.64 -16.30
CA LYS A 12 -8.18 14.57 -15.90
C LYS A 12 -9.38 13.85 -15.28
N ALA A 13 -9.77 12.70 -15.83
CA ALA A 13 -10.86 11.89 -15.30
C ALA A 13 -10.45 11.20 -13.98
N ARG A 14 -9.18 10.79 -13.83
CA ARG A 14 -8.64 10.21 -12.60
C ARG A 14 -8.69 11.16 -11.40
N ARG A 15 -8.45 12.46 -11.63
CA ARG A 15 -8.57 13.47 -10.56
C ARG A 15 -9.96 13.53 -9.93
N LEU A 16 -10.99 13.08 -10.66
CA LEU A 16 -12.37 12.99 -10.16
C LEU A 16 -12.68 11.61 -9.54
N THR A 17 -12.15 10.53 -10.10
CA THR A 17 -12.47 9.17 -9.65
C THR A 17 -11.62 8.69 -8.49
N LYS A 18 -10.35 9.11 -8.41
CA LYS A 18 -9.42 8.69 -7.36
C LYS A 18 -9.91 9.06 -5.95
N PRO A 19 -10.42 10.28 -5.67
CA PRO A 19 -10.97 10.61 -4.36
C PRO A 19 -12.20 9.78 -3.96
N LEU A 20 -12.91 9.20 -4.93
CA LEU A 20 -14.10 8.36 -4.67
C LEU A 20 -13.77 6.89 -4.43
N LEU A 21 -12.53 6.46 -4.70
CA LEU A 21 -12.13 5.07 -4.58
C LEU A 21 -12.24 4.57 -3.13
N MET A 22 -11.63 5.28 -2.19
CA MET A 22 -11.66 4.87 -0.78
C MET A 22 -13.03 5.00 -0.13
N PRO A 23 -13.82 6.07 -0.34
CA PRO A 23 -15.20 6.13 0.15
C PRO A 23 -16.07 4.93 -0.25
N THR A 24 -15.90 4.40 -1.46
CA THR A 24 -16.64 3.20 -1.90
C THR A 24 -16.22 1.94 -1.15
N LEU A 25 -14.97 1.85 -0.70
CA LEU A 25 -14.46 0.74 0.09
C LEU A 25 -14.79 0.86 1.58
N LEU A 26 -15.09 2.06 2.09
CA LEU A 26 -15.40 2.31 3.50
C LEU A 26 -16.75 1.72 3.93
N ALA A 27 -17.70 1.64 3.00
CA ALA A 27 -19.07 1.21 3.31
C ALA A 27 -19.11 -0.18 3.95
N GLY A 28 -19.75 -0.28 5.12
CA GLY A 28 -19.93 -1.55 5.83
C GLY A 28 -18.67 -2.14 6.47
N LYS A 29 -17.53 -1.45 6.45
CA LYS A 29 -16.30 -1.93 7.07
C LYS A 29 -16.22 -1.59 8.56
N PRO A 30 -15.50 -2.39 9.38
CA PRO A 30 -15.22 -2.06 10.78
C PRO A 30 -14.46 -0.72 10.91
N ARG A 31 -14.73 0.04 11.97
CA ARG A 31 -14.09 1.36 12.21
C ARG A 31 -12.56 1.35 12.10
N PRO A 32 -11.81 0.34 12.61
CA PRO A 32 -10.36 0.31 12.45
C PRO A 32 -9.93 0.25 10.98
N ALA A 33 -10.57 -0.59 10.15
CA ALA A 33 -10.32 -0.66 8.72
C ALA A 33 -10.71 0.64 8.00
N GLN A 34 -11.83 1.26 8.40
CA GLN A 34 -12.24 2.57 7.84
C GLN A 34 -11.17 3.65 8.05
N ARG A 35 -10.51 3.69 9.22
CA ARG A 35 -9.41 4.64 9.48
C ARG A 35 -8.23 4.42 8.54
N ALA A 36 -7.82 3.17 8.36
CA ALA A 36 -6.71 2.83 7.47
C ALA A 36 -7.03 3.20 6.01
N LEU A 37 -8.23 2.86 5.53
CA LEU A 37 -8.73 3.23 4.20
C LEU A 37 -8.81 4.74 4.00
N ALA A 38 -9.30 5.48 5.00
CA ALA A 38 -9.40 6.95 4.93
C ALA A 38 -8.02 7.62 4.83
N LEU A 39 -7.03 7.12 5.59
CA LEU A 39 -5.65 7.60 5.54
C LEU A 39 -4.99 7.26 4.19
N GLY A 40 -5.25 6.06 3.64
CA GLY A 40 -4.84 5.72 2.28
C GLY A 40 -5.44 6.67 1.25
N GLY A 41 -6.73 6.96 1.35
CA GLY A 41 -7.42 7.95 0.49
C GLY A 41 -6.84 9.36 0.61
N ALA A 42 -6.47 9.78 1.82
CA ALA A 42 -5.78 11.05 2.02
C ALA A 42 -4.42 11.07 1.32
N GLY A 43 -3.67 9.95 1.37
CA GLY A 43 -2.43 9.77 0.62
C GLY A 43 -2.64 9.86 -0.89
N ASP A 44 -3.68 9.20 -1.40
CA ASP A 44 -4.06 9.25 -2.81
C ASP A 44 -4.36 10.69 -3.28
N VAL A 45 -5.09 11.45 -2.48
CA VAL A 45 -5.41 12.86 -2.77
C VAL A 45 -4.16 13.73 -2.72
N ALA A 46 -3.30 13.55 -1.71
CA ALA A 46 -2.05 14.29 -1.60
C ALA A 46 -1.13 14.07 -2.82
N LEU A 47 -1.04 12.84 -3.32
CA LEU A 47 -0.25 12.49 -4.51
C LEU A 47 -0.85 12.97 -5.85
N LEU A 48 -2.04 13.57 -5.86
CA LEU A 48 -2.53 14.32 -7.03
C LEU A 48 -1.84 15.67 -7.20
N GLY A 49 -1.22 16.19 -6.14
CA GLY A 49 -0.35 17.35 -6.19
C GLY A 49 1.00 17.03 -6.82
N SER A 50 1.75 18.08 -7.13
CA SER A 50 3.10 17.98 -7.68
C SER A 50 4.14 18.50 -6.68
N GLY A 51 5.38 18.01 -6.81
CA GLY A 51 6.51 18.47 -6.02
C GLY A 51 6.70 17.74 -4.69
N ASP A 52 7.77 18.13 -3.98
CA ASP A 52 8.26 17.45 -2.78
C ASP A 52 7.26 17.46 -1.61
N LEU A 53 6.52 18.56 -1.45
CA LEU A 53 5.54 18.69 -0.35
C LEU A 53 4.38 17.70 -0.54
N ALA A 54 3.85 17.60 -1.76
CA ALA A 54 2.76 16.66 -2.08
C ALA A 54 3.21 15.21 -1.89
N PHE A 55 4.44 14.90 -2.33
CA PHE A 55 5.04 13.58 -2.14
C PHE A 55 5.21 13.24 -0.65
N THR A 56 5.81 14.14 0.13
CA THR A 56 6.03 13.93 1.57
C THR A 56 4.71 13.79 2.34
N ALA A 57 3.73 14.63 2.02
CA ALA A 57 2.40 14.56 2.62
C ALA A 57 1.69 13.23 2.28
N GLY A 58 1.77 12.80 1.01
CA GLY A 58 1.23 11.51 0.57
C GLY A 58 1.89 10.33 1.28
N LEU A 59 3.22 10.32 1.31
CA LEU A 59 4.00 9.28 1.99
C LEU A 59 3.66 9.23 3.50
N GLY A 60 3.52 10.39 4.15
CA GLY A 60 3.12 10.48 5.56
C GLY A 60 1.71 9.95 5.81
N ALA A 61 0.75 10.28 4.95
CA ALA A 61 -0.62 9.77 5.06
C ALA A 61 -0.68 8.24 4.87
N PHE A 62 0.03 7.71 3.88
CA PHE A 62 0.14 6.27 3.68
C PHE A 62 0.87 5.56 4.82
N LEU A 63 1.94 6.16 5.37
CA LEU A 63 2.62 5.64 6.57
C LEU A 63 1.63 5.51 7.73
N ALA A 64 0.85 6.56 8.01
CA ALA A 64 -0.19 6.52 9.03
C ALA A 64 -1.26 5.46 8.71
N GLY A 65 -1.60 5.29 7.43
CA GLY A 65 -2.49 4.24 6.93
C GLY A 65 -1.97 2.84 7.25
N HIS A 66 -0.68 2.57 7.04
CA HIS A 66 -0.06 1.28 7.40
C HIS A 66 -0.06 1.04 8.91
N VAL A 67 0.25 2.05 9.72
CA VAL A 67 0.14 1.95 11.18
C VAL A 67 -1.30 1.61 11.60
N ALA A 68 -2.29 2.25 10.97
CA ALA A 68 -3.70 1.96 11.20
C ALA A 68 -4.09 0.55 10.75
N TRP A 69 -3.54 0.04 9.63
CA TRP A 69 -3.74 -1.35 9.20
C TRP A 69 -3.16 -2.35 10.20
N VAL A 70 -1.93 -2.14 10.68
CA VAL A 70 -1.34 -3.00 11.73
C VAL A 70 -2.25 -3.01 12.97
N ALA A 71 -2.72 -1.84 13.43
CA ALA A 71 -3.62 -1.74 14.56
C ALA A 71 -4.97 -2.45 14.32
N ALA A 72 -5.51 -2.38 13.10
CA ALA A 72 -6.76 -3.02 12.73
C ALA A 72 -6.65 -4.55 12.64
N LEU A 73 -5.50 -5.05 12.19
CA LEU A 73 -5.28 -6.49 11.98
C LEU A 73 -4.74 -7.20 13.23
N ARG A 74 -4.04 -6.47 14.12
CA ARG A 74 -3.43 -7.05 15.32
C ARG A 74 -4.38 -7.90 16.18
N PRO A 75 -5.67 -7.52 16.40
CA PRO A 75 -6.60 -8.36 17.17
C PRO A 75 -6.92 -9.70 16.49
N ARG A 76 -6.63 -9.83 15.18
CA ARG A 76 -6.82 -11.05 14.38
C ARG A 76 -5.53 -11.86 14.25
N SER A 77 -4.40 -11.28 14.66
CA SER A 77 -3.08 -11.92 14.63
C SER A 77 -3.04 -13.10 15.58
N ARG A 78 -2.46 -14.21 15.13
CA ARG A 78 -2.31 -15.45 15.93
C ARG A 78 -1.09 -15.40 16.85
N GLY A 79 -0.19 -14.43 16.67
CA GLY A 79 1.05 -14.30 17.43
C GLY A 79 2.04 -15.45 17.20
N ALA A 80 1.89 -16.17 16.09
CA ALA A 80 2.64 -17.40 15.79
C ALA A 80 3.16 -17.42 14.35
N LEU A 81 3.61 -16.24 13.85
CA LEU A 81 4.15 -16.14 12.50
C LEU A 81 5.43 -16.97 12.38
N SER A 82 5.37 -18.02 11.59
CA SER A 82 6.54 -18.86 11.31
C SER A 82 7.66 -18.06 10.63
N PRO A 83 8.91 -18.15 11.12
CA PRO A 83 10.06 -17.51 10.47
C PRO A 83 10.19 -17.89 8.99
N ALA A 84 9.87 -19.13 8.62
CA ALA A 84 9.91 -19.58 7.23
C ALA A 84 8.93 -18.82 6.33
N LYS A 85 7.77 -18.38 6.86
CA LYS A 85 6.80 -17.56 6.12
C LYS A 85 7.19 -16.08 6.10
N ALA A 86 7.81 -15.58 7.17
CA ALA A 86 8.24 -14.19 7.27
C ALA A 86 9.50 -13.89 6.44
N LEU A 87 10.44 -14.85 6.37
CA LEU A 87 11.75 -14.65 5.76
C LEU A 87 11.71 -14.13 4.31
N PRO A 88 10.86 -14.65 3.38
CA PRO A 88 10.78 -14.13 2.02
C PRO A 88 10.39 -12.64 1.98
N TYR A 89 9.47 -12.21 2.84
CA TYR A 89 9.04 -10.81 2.94
C TYR A 89 10.17 -9.91 3.45
N VAL A 90 10.83 -10.33 4.54
CA VAL A 90 11.96 -9.58 5.11
C VAL A 90 13.14 -9.52 4.13
N ALA A 91 13.44 -10.60 3.44
CA ALA A 91 14.49 -10.64 2.42
C ALA A 91 14.17 -9.71 1.24
N ALA A 92 12.93 -9.74 0.74
CA ALA A 92 12.47 -8.83 -0.32
C ALA A 92 12.54 -7.36 0.12
N TRP A 93 12.09 -7.04 1.35
CA TRP A 93 12.20 -5.70 1.92
C TRP A 93 13.65 -5.24 2.03
N ALA A 94 14.52 -6.07 2.58
CA ALA A 94 15.94 -5.73 2.74
C ALA A 94 16.64 -5.55 1.38
N GLY A 95 16.39 -6.44 0.43
CA GLY A 95 16.95 -6.35 -0.92
C GLY A 95 16.47 -5.11 -1.67
N LEU A 96 15.17 -4.80 -1.61
CA LEU A 96 14.63 -3.60 -2.25
C LEU A 96 15.19 -2.32 -1.63
N ASN A 97 15.23 -2.23 -0.29
CA ASN A 97 15.80 -1.05 0.37
C ASN A 97 17.30 -0.90 0.09
N ALA A 98 18.07 -1.99 0.08
CA ALA A 98 19.48 -1.95 -0.31
C ALA A 98 19.66 -1.47 -1.75
N TYR A 99 18.85 -1.97 -2.68
CA TYR A 99 18.86 -1.56 -4.10
C TYR A 99 18.49 -0.09 -4.29
N LEU A 100 17.48 0.40 -3.56
CA LEU A 100 16.98 1.78 -3.68
C LEU A 100 17.82 2.79 -2.88
N TRP A 101 18.64 2.37 -1.93
CA TRP A 101 19.34 3.26 -0.99
C TRP A 101 20.13 4.38 -1.65
N SER A 102 20.87 4.08 -2.71
CA SER A 102 21.65 5.08 -3.48
C SER A 102 20.80 5.90 -4.44
N ARG A 103 19.59 5.45 -4.76
CA ARG A 103 18.69 6.04 -5.75
C ARG A 103 17.68 7.02 -5.15
N THR A 104 17.35 6.86 -3.89
CA THR A 104 16.32 7.67 -3.19
C THR A 104 16.84 9.04 -2.70
N GLY A 105 18.15 9.28 -2.74
CA GLY A 105 18.73 10.58 -2.38
C GLY A 105 18.29 11.06 -0.99
N LYS A 106 17.67 12.25 -0.93
CA LYS A 106 17.14 12.85 0.29
C LYS A 106 15.97 12.06 0.91
N ASP A 107 15.26 11.29 0.09
CA ASP A 107 14.06 10.55 0.50
C ASP A 107 14.38 9.17 1.09
N ARG A 108 15.68 8.78 1.22
CA ARG A 108 16.09 7.44 1.67
C ARG A 108 15.52 7.05 3.04
N VAL A 109 15.55 7.97 4.01
CA VAL A 109 15.03 7.70 5.36
C VAL A 109 13.49 7.66 5.36
N PRO A 110 12.76 8.63 4.79
CA PRO A 110 11.32 8.54 4.62
C PRO A 110 10.86 7.24 3.93
N VAL A 111 11.51 6.82 2.85
CA VAL A 111 11.17 5.59 2.12
C VAL A 111 11.45 4.34 2.97
N LEU A 112 12.57 4.30 3.71
CA LEU A 112 12.87 3.19 4.61
C LEU A 112 11.82 3.06 5.72
N VAL A 113 11.46 4.17 6.37
CA VAL A 113 10.43 4.19 7.43
C VAL A 113 9.08 3.73 6.87
N TYR A 114 8.69 4.24 5.71
CA TYR A 114 7.47 3.86 5.02
C TYR A 114 7.44 2.37 4.67
N SER A 115 8.49 1.87 4.01
CA SER A 115 8.58 0.46 3.60
C SER A 115 8.60 -0.49 4.80
N THR A 116 9.13 -0.04 5.95
CA THR A 116 9.08 -0.80 7.20
C THR A 116 7.65 -0.92 7.73
N ALA A 117 6.86 0.15 7.70
CA ALA A 117 5.46 0.12 8.10
C ALA A 117 4.60 -0.73 7.16
N LEU A 118 4.84 -0.64 5.85
CA LEU A 118 4.24 -1.52 4.84
C LEU A 118 4.56 -2.99 5.13
N MET A 119 5.82 -3.30 5.42
CA MET A 119 6.25 -4.65 5.79
C MET A 119 5.54 -5.12 7.07
N GLY A 120 5.40 -4.24 8.08
CA GLY A 120 4.62 -4.50 9.29
C GLY A 120 3.18 -4.88 8.97
N THR A 121 2.53 -4.17 8.03
CA THR A 121 1.19 -4.51 7.56
C THR A 121 1.15 -5.89 6.91
N ALA A 122 2.08 -6.19 6.01
CA ALA A 122 2.12 -7.47 5.29
C ALA A 122 2.35 -8.66 6.24
N LEU A 123 3.29 -8.53 7.18
CA LEU A 123 3.56 -9.57 8.16
C LEU A 123 2.39 -9.77 9.15
N THR A 124 1.74 -8.68 9.59
CA THR A 124 0.55 -8.78 10.44
C THR A 124 -0.61 -9.43 9.68
N ALA A 125 -0.80 -9.06 8.41
CA ALA A 125 -1.79 -9.69 7.54
C ALA A 125 -1.54 -11.20 7.37
N LEU A 126 -0.29 -11.59 7.17
CA LEU A 126 0.13 -12.99 7.06
C LEU A 126 -0.12 -13.76 8.37
N ASP A 127 0.15 -13.13 9.52
CA ASP A 127 -0.03 -13.74 10.86
C ASP A 127 -1.51 -13.93 11.25
N THR A 128 -2.45 -13.26 10.57
CA THR A 128 -3.88 -13.55 10.76
C THR A 128 -4.25 -14.98 10.38
N GLY A 129 -3.49 -15.61 9.49
CA GLY A 129 -3.76 -16.92 8.90
C GLY A 129 -4.99 -16.93 7.98
N ASP A 130 -5.55 -15.78 7.68
CA ASP A 130 -6.63 -15.61 6.69
C ASP A 130 -5.97 -15.41 5.31
N PRO A 131 -6.20 -16.32 4.33
CA PRO A 131 -5.52 -16.25 3.05
C PRO A 131 -5.90 -15.01 2.23
N ALA A 132 -7.12 -14.49 2.37
CA ALA A 132 -7.53 -13.27 1.68
C ALA A 132 -6.79 -12.05 2.24
N VAL A 133 -6.71 -11.94 3.57
CA VAL A 133 -5.98 -10.85 4.23
C VAL A 133 -4.49 -10.92 3.94
N ALA A 134 -3.90 -12.13 3.98
CA ALA A 134 -2.50 -12.34 3.61
C ALA A 134 -2.21 -11.95 2.15
N ALA A 135 -3.08 -12.32 1.22
CA ALA A 135 -2.99 -11.89 -0.18
C ALA A 135 -3.11 -10.37 -0.31
N GLY A 136 -3.96 -9.72 0.49
CA GLY A 136 -4.06 -8.26 0.55
C GLY A 136 -2.73 -7.61 0.94
N GLY A 137 -2.06 -8.11 1.97
CA GLY A 137 -0.73 -7.65 2.38
C GLY A 137 0.33 -7.83 1.29
N ALA A 138 0.35 -8.99 0.64
CA ALA A 138 1.27 -9.29 -0.46
C ALA A 138 1.06 -8.38 -1.68
N LEU A 139 -0.20 -8.16 -2.07
CA LEU A 139 -0.54 -7.26 -3.16
C LEU A 139 -0.17 -5.80 -2.87
N PHE A 140 -0.26 -5.37 -1.62
CA PHE A 140 0.16 -4.02 -1.24
C PHE A 140 1.67 -3.87 -1.40
N VAL A 141 2.45 -4.84 -0.91
CA VAL A 141 3.91 -4.85 -1.11
C VAL A 141 4.26 -4.84 -2.59
N ALA A 142 3.58 -5.63 -3.41
CA ALA A 142 3.81 -5.67 -4.87
C ALA A 142 3.50 -4.31 -5.52
N SER A 143 2.35 -3.70 -5.20
CA SER A 143 1.94 -2.39 -5.71
C SER A 143 2.99 -1.31 -5.42
N ASP A 144 3.42 -1.22 -4.17
CA ASP A 144 4.34 -0.19 -3.74
C ASP A 144 5.78 -0.43 -4.19
N THR A 145 6.17 -1.71 -4.35
CA THR A 145 7.43 -2.07 -4.99
C THR A 145 7.48 -1.56 -6.43
N LEU A 146 6.41 -1.78 -7.21
CA LEU A 146 6.31 -1.26 -8.58
C LEU A 146 6.39 0.27 -8.61
N LEU A 147 5.65 0.93 -7.71
CA LEU A 147 5.67 2.38 -7.59
C LEU A 147 7.08 2.91 -7.25
N ALA A 148 7.77 2.28 -6.30
CA ALA A 148 9.12 2.67 -5.90
C ALA A 148 10.16 2.45 -7.00
N LEU A 149 10.08 1.32 -7.73
CA LEU A 149 10.97 1.03 -8.86
C LEU A 149 10.76 2.03 -10.00
N HIS A 150 9.52 2.39 -10.31
CA HIS A 150 9.24 3.41 -11.31
C HIS A 150 9.80 4.78 -10.90
N ARG A 151 9.54 5.19 -9.64
CA ARG A 151 9.90 6.52 -9.17
C ARG A 151 11.41 6.73 -8.95
N PHE A 152 12.13 5.71 -8.49
CA PHE A 152 13.52 5.84 -8.02
C PHE A 152 14.53 5.05 -8.85
N ALA A 153 14.08 4.20 -9.73
CA ALA A 153 14.95 3.35 -10.56
C ALA A 153 14.58 3.39 -12.04
N ASP A 154 13.69 4.31 -12.45
CA ASP A 154 13.25 4.55 -13.85
C ASP A 154 12.77 3.25 -14.55
N VAL A 155 12.21 2.32 -13.78
CA VAL A 155 11.64 1.09 -14.33
C VAL A 155 10.28 1.38 -14.94
N GLU A 156 10.21 1.33 -16.26
CA GLU A 156 8.96 1.51 -16.99
C GLU A 156 8.34 0.16 -17.36
N LEU A 157 7.06 -0.02 -17.02
CA LEU A 157 6.28 -1.19 -17.40
C LEU A 157 5.07 -0.75 -18.23
N PRO A 158 4.69 -1.52 -19.26
CA PRO A 158 3.42 -1.28 -19.94
C PRO A 158 2.26 -1.27 -18.94
N LEU A 159 1.37 -0.27 -19.06
CA LEU A 159 0.20 -0.12 -18.17
C LEU A 159 0.56 0.02 -16.68
N HIS A 160 1.77 0.51 -16.36
CA HIS A 160 2.31 0.60 -15.00
C HIS A 160 1.28 1.14 -13.99
N GLU A 161 0.70 2.31 -14.28
CA GLU A 161 -0.28 2.95 -13.39
C GLU A 161 -1.55 2.10 -13.20
N GLY A 162 -2.00 1.43 -14.26
CA GLY A 162 -3.15 0.51 -14.19
C GLY A 162 -2.88 -0.68 -13.29
N ILE A 163 -1.67 -1.27 -13.39
CA ILE A 163 -1.25 -2.40 -12.56
C ILE A 163 -1.12 -1.97 -11.09
N VAL A 164 -0.46 -0.84 -10.83
CA VAL A 164 -0.34 -0.27 -9.47
C VAL A 164 -1.72 -0.02 -8.86
N MET A 165 -2.63 0.64 -9.59
CA MET A 165 -3.98 0.91 -9.09
C MET A 165 -4.81 -0.34 -8.89
N ALA A 166 -4.69 -1.35 -9.75
CA ALA A 166 -5.39 -2.62 -9.60
C ALA A 166 -4.93 -3.37 -8.35
N THR A 167 -3.60 -3.56 -8.20
CA THR A 167 -3.00 -4.27 -7.08
C THR A 167 -3.27 -3.54 -5.77
N TYR A 168 -3.14 -2.22 -5.72
CA TYR A 168 -3.46 -1.38 -4.57
C TYR A 168 -4.92 -1.50 -4.14
N THR A 169 -5.86 -1.34 -5.08
CA THR A 169 -7.29 -1.41 -4.77
C THR A 169 -7.70 -2.79 -4.28
N CYS A 170 -7.20 -3.85 -4.92
CA CYS A 170 -7.41 -5.23 -4.47
C CYS A 170 -6.81 -5.46 -3.07
N ALA A 171 -5.59 -4.95 -2.81
CA ALA A 171 -4.95 -5.03 -1.50
C ALA A 171 -5.82 -4.42 -0.41
N GLN A 172 -6.27 -3.19 -0.60
CA GLN A 172 -7.13 -2.48 0.34
C GLN A 172 -8.46 -3.22 0.60
N ALA A 173 -9.09 -3.74 -0.46
CA ALA A 173 -10.34 -4.49 -0.34
C ALA A 173 -10.17 -5.80 0.45
N LEU A 174 -9.06 -6.54 0.20
CA LEU A 174 -8.74 -7.80 0.87
C LEU A 174 -8.34 -7.60 2.33
N LEU A 175 -7.51 -6.58 2.63
CA LEU A 175 -7.17 -6.23 4.02
C LEU A 175 -8.41 -5.85 4.85
N ALA A 176 -9.40 -5.22 4.21
CA ALA A 176 -10.67 -4.85 4.82
C ALA A 176 -11.70 -6.00 4.86
N SER A 177 -11.32 -7.23 4.48
CA SER A 177 -12.23 -8.38 4.51
C SER A 177 -12.68 -8.70 5.94
N PRO A 178 -13.95 -9.04 6.15
CA PRO A 178 -14.42 -9.49 7.45
C PRO A 178 -13.69 -10.78 7.87
N SER A 179 -13.57 -10.99 9.18
CA SER A 179 -13.07 -12.29 9.68
C SER A 179 -14.02 -13.41 9.23
N PRO A 180 -13.50 -14.57 8.77
CA PRO A 180 -14.34 -15.73 8.60
C PRO A 180 -15.05 -16.04 9.92
N ARG A 181 -16.34 -16.35 9.83
CA ARG A 181 -17.15 -16.77 11.00
C ARG A 181 -16.80 -18.19 11.40
#